data_9b821f6141461c4e69aee6269fd34120
#
_entry.id   9b821f6141461c4e69aee6269fd34120
#
_cell.length_a   1.000
_cell.length_b   1.000
_cell.length_c   1.000
_cell.angle_alpha   90.00
_cell.angle_beta   90.00
_cell.angle_gamma   90.00
#
_symmetry.space_group_name_H-M   'P 1'
#
loop_
_entity.id
_entity.type
_entity.pdbx_description
1 polymer ?
#
loop_
_entity_poly.entity_id
_entity_poly.type
_entity_poly.pdbx_seq_one_letter_code
_entity_poly.pdbx_strand_id
1 'polypeptide(L)'
;ARHQRATRAYWAAEGRCASPMITGPARFPTEQNRKRCDTADKRRAEVVAHLAAAKRRLERLAFPHGMGDAIRSADPEALEKLRAELAEAEARHGHMKAGNAIIRKHGMASRPHLVAAGIPADMIASGMVEFGSSGRPYGFFAGNSNARIVRIRKRIAALEAMKAERKALDDRRAQLEKDITEAEQREADIVRTRH
;
A
#
# COMPACT_ATOMS: atom_id res chain seq x y z
N ALA A 1 21.78 -2.07 19.90
CA ALA A 1 23.25 -2.22 19.84
C ALA A 1 23.88 -1.65 18.55
N ARG A 2 23.46 -2.06 17.32
CA ARG A 2 24.07 -1.60 16.05
C ARG A 2 23.90 -0.10 15.81
N HIS A 3 22.71 0.45 15.99
CA HIS A 3 22.44 1.88 15.81
C HIS A 3 23.27 2.73 16.76
N GLN A 4 23.34 2.40 18.05
CA GLN A 4 24.15 3.13 19.04
C GLN A 4 25.65 3.13 18.65
N ARG A 5 26.17 2.02 18.11
CA ARG A 5 27.56 1.94 17.65
C ARG A 5 27.78 2.86 16.45
N ALA A 6 26.87 2.86 15.48
CA ALA A 6 26.94 3.74 14.31
C ALA A 6 26.86 5.22 14.71
N THR A 7 25.97 5.57 15.65
CA THR A 7 25.81 6.93 16.18
C THR A 7 27.10 7.40 16.88
N ARG A 8 27.71 6.56 17.73
CA ARG A 8 29.01 6.90 18.37
C ARG A 8 30.13 7.10 17.34
N ALA A 9 30.17 6.26 16.30
CA ALA A 9 31.16 6.38 15.22
C ALA A 9 30.96 7.67 14.42
N TYR A 10 29.71 8.07 14.17
CA TYR A 10 29.38 9.35 13.54
C TYR A 10 29.87 10.53 14.41
N TRP A 11 29.49 10.60 15.68
CA TRP A 11 29.94 11.67 16.59
C TRP A 11 31.47 11.76 16.69
N ALA A 12 32.16 10.64 16.74
CA ALA A 12 33.62 10.61 16.77
C ALA A 12 34.25 11.10 15.45
N ALA A 13 33.60 10.86 14.31
CA ALA A 13 34.05 11.37 13.01
C ALA A 13 33.77 12.87 12.86
N GLU A 14 32.58 13.33 13.24
CA GLU A 14 32.17 14.73 13.18
C GLU A 14 33.02 15.64 14.07
N GLY A 15 33.36 15.18 15.29
CA GLY A 15 34.25 15.91 16.20
C GLY A 15 35.68 16.11 15.68
N ARG A 16 36.04 15.46 14.56
CA ARG A 16 37.34 15.68 13.89
C ARG A 16 37.26 16.74 12.75
N CYS A 17 36.05 17.13 12.36
CA CYS A 17 35.81 18.16 11.39
C CYS A 17 36.09 19.55 12.03
N ALA A 18 36.89 20.36 11.40
CA ALA A 18 37.17 21.69 11.88
C ALA A 18 36.44 22.75 11.02
N SER A 19 35.91 23.78 11.66
CA SER A 19 35.32 24.90 10.94
C SER A 19 36.39 25.96 10.68
N PRO A 20 36.53 26.45 9.42
CA PRO A 20 37.44 27.57 9.10
C PRO A 20 37.14 28.81 9.90
N MET A 21 35.89 29.01 10.33
CA MET A 21 35.48 30.15 11.15
C MET A 21 36.04 30.10 12.58
N ILE A 22 36.32 28.89 13.10
CA ILE A 22 36.85 28.71 14.46
C ILE A 22 38.39 28.72 14.45
N THR A 23 38.99 28.10 13.44
CA THR A 23 40.44 27.90 13.34
C THR A 23 41.16 29.01 12.60
N GLY A 24 40.43 29.94 11.94
CA GLY A 24 40.98 31.01 11.10
C GLY A 24 41.40 30.52 9.71
N PRO A 25 41.47 31.45 8.71
CA PRO A 25 41.77 31.12 7.32
C PRO A 25 43.24 30.82 7.06
N ALA A 26 44.13 31.32 7.90
CA ALA A 26 45.58 31.17 7.71
C ALA A 26 46.03 29.75 8.05
N ARG A 27 46.56 29.03 7.03
CA ARG A 27 47.08 27.65 7.16
C ARG A 27 46.05 26.59 7.51
N PHE A 28 44.73 26.81 7.17
CA PHE A 28 43.71 25.81 7.39
C PHE A 28 43.95 24.58 6.49
N PRO A 29 44.03 23.38 7.05
CA PRO A 29 44.32 22.14 6.29
C PRO A 29 43.10 21.68 5.48
N THR A 30 42.74 22.38 4.45
CA THR A 30 41.47 22.20 3.69
C THR A 30 41.29 20.78 3.16
N GLU A 31 42.30 20.20 2.53
CA GLU A 31 42.25 18.85 1.99
C GLU A 31 42.03 17.77 3.08
N GLN A 32 42.78 17.92 4.18
CA GLN A 32 42.66 16.98 5.30
C GLN A 32 41.29 17.08 5.99
N ASN A 33 40.79 18.30 6.16
CA ASN A 33 39.50 18.55 6.73
C ASN A 33 38.38 18.02 5.83
N ARG A 34 38.48 18.20 4.52
CA ARG A 34 37.54 17.64 3.54
C ARG A 34 37.43 16.12 3.69
N LYS A 35 38.54 15.37 3.76
CA LYS A 35 38.54 13.91 3.98
C LYS A 35 37.89 13.52 5.30
N ARG A 36 38.04 14.34 6.35
CA ARG A 36 37.39 14.11 7.64
C ARG A 36 35.88 14.31 7.55
N CYS A 37 35.42 15.39 6.88
CA CYS A 37 34.01 15.64 6.66
C CYS A 37 33.37 14.55 5.76
N ASP A 38 34.04 14.13 4.69
CA ASP A 38 33.56 13.01 3.84
C ASP A 38 33.41 11.71 4.67
N THR A 39 34.29 11.50 5.64
CA THR A 39 34.18 10.36 6.55
C THR A 39 33.00 10.50 7.51
N ALA A 40 32.77 11.70 8.05
CA ALA A 40 31.63 11.98 8.90
C ALA A 40 30.31 11.80 8.13
N ASP A 41 30.22 12.27 6.90
CA ASP A 41 29.05 12.12 6.02
C ASP A 41 28.74 10.65 5.72
N LYS A 42 29.76 9.82 5.44
CA LYS A 42 29.58 8.37 5.29
C LYS A 42 29.00 7.73 6.56
N ARG A 43 29.53 8.09 7.74
CA ARG A 43 29.02 7.59 9.03
C ARG A 43 27.60 8.08 9.33
N ARG A 44 27.27 9.30 8.95
CA ARG A 44 25.91 9.83 9.01
C ARG A 44 24.95 9.02 8.14
N ALA A 45 25.34 8.72 6.91
CA ALA A 45 24.54 7.88 6.02
C ALA A 45 24.27 6.48 6.61
N GLU A 46 25.26 5.86 7.28
CA GLU A 46 25.08 4.58 7.99
C GLU A 46 24.04 4.70 9.11
N VAL A 47 24.07 5.77 9.92
CA VAL A 47 23.08 6.03 10.98
C VAL A 47 21.68 6.17 10.40
N VAL A 48 21.52 6.96 9.32
CA VAL A 48 20.23 7.14 8.63
C VAL A 48 19.72 5.81 8.06
N ALA A 49 20.60 5.01 7.46
CA ALA A 49 20.22 3.69 6.94
C ALA A 49 19.75 2.73 8.03
N HIS A 50 20.40 2.73 9.20
CA HIS A 50 19.98 1.93 10.35
C HIS A 50 18.62 2.38 10.91
N LEU A 51 18.35 3.68 10.99
CA LEU A 51 17.05 4.20 11.41
C LEU A 51 15.95 3.81 10.42
N ALA A 52 16.21 3.98 9.13
CA ALA A 52 15.26 3.60 8.09
C ALA A 52 14.97 2.09 8.08
N ALA A 53 15.97 1.26 8.34
CA ALA A 53 15.79 -0.19 8.48
C ALA A 53 14.97 -0.55 9.73
N ALA A 54 15.23 0.11 10.85
CA ALA A 54 14.46 -0.08 12.09
C ALA A 54 13.00 0.34 11.91
N LYS A 55 12.77 1.50 11.29
CA LYS A 55 11.41 1.98 10.97
C LYS A 55 10.65 0.98 10.10
N ARG A 56 11.26 0.51 9.00
CA ARG A 56 10.65 -0.51 8.12
C ARG A 56 10.37 -1.82 8.84
N ARG A 57 11.19 -2.20 9.83
CA ARG A 57 10.94 -3.41 10.64
C ARG A 57 9.77 -3.20 11.59
N LEU A 58 9.68 -2.06 12.27
CA LEU A 58 8.56 -1.72 13.14
C LEU A 58 7.25 -1.63 12.35
N GLU A 59 7.26 -0.99 11.19
CA GLU A 59 6.10 -0.91 10.29
C GLU A 59 5.60 -2.31 9.88
N ARG A 60 6.52 -3.23 9.56
CA ARG A 60 6.15 -4.62 9.23
C ARG A 60 5.60 -5.40 10.41
N LEU A 61 6.06 -5.12 11.64
CA LEU A 61 5.55 -5.77 12.84
C LEU A 61 4.20 -5.19 13.29
N ALA A 62 4.05 -3.87 13.21
CA ALA A 62 2.83 -3.19 13.58
C ALA A 62 1.70 -3.38 12.56
N PHE A 63 2.07 -3.49 11.27
CA PHE A 63 1.13 -3.60 10.16
C PHE A 63 1.52 -4.76 9.23
N PRO A 64 1.32 -6.02 9.65
CA PRO A 64 1.70 -7.18 8.86
C PRO A 64 1.03 -7.20 7.49
N HIS A 65 -0.18 -6.64 7.39
CA HIS A 65 -0.95 -6.53 6.14
C HIS A 65 -0.83 -5.15 5.45
N GLY A 66 0.01 -4.24 5.97
CA GLY A 66 0.29 -2.90 5.42
C GLY A 66 -0.31 -1.78 6.23
N MET A 67 0.30 -0.60 6.11
CA MET A 67 -0.24 0.66 6.64
C MET A 67 -1.20 1.27 5.60
N GLY A 68 -2.41 1.65 6.03
CA GLY A 68 -3.36 2.44 5.24
C GLY A 68 -4.23 1.63 4.27
N ASP A 69 -4.84 2.32 3.32
CA ASP A 69 -5.93 1.84 2.45
C ASP A 69 -5.54 0.74 1.45
N ALA A 70 -4.26 0.37 1.36
CA ALA A 70 -3.80 -0.64 0.42
C ALA A 70 -4.10 -2.05 0.93
N ILE A 71 -5.18 -2.65 0.46
CA ILE A 71 -5.55 -4.04 0.74
C ILE A 71 -4.49 -4.97 0.13
N ARG A 72 -3.81 -5.78 0.96
CA ARG A 72 -2.81 -6.74 0.50
C ARG A 72 -3.45 -8.11 0.26
N SER A 73 -2.91 -8.86 -0.71
CA SER A 73 -3.42 -10.19 -1.05
C SER A 73 -3.25 -11.22 0.08
N ALA A 74 -2.31 -10.99 1.01
CA ALA A 74 -2.08 -11.82 2.20
C ALA A 74 -3.03 -11.51 3.36
N ASP A 75 -3.85 -10.44 3.28
CA ASP A 75 -4.85 -10.12 4.29
C ASP A 75 -5.98 -11.16 4.23
N PRO A 76 -6.31 -11.85 5.32
CA PRO A 76 -7.41 -12.82 5.34
C PRO A 76 -8.76 -12.20 4.95
N GLU A 77 -8.96 -10.91 5.29
CA GLU A 77 -10.18 -10.14 4.99
C GLU A 77 -10.10 -9.38 3.64
N ALA A 78 -9.05 -9.62 2.84
CA ALA A 78 -8.83 -8.89 1.60
C ALA A 78 -10.04 -8.90 0.65
N LEU A 79 -10.73 -10.04 0.53
CA LEU A 79 -11.90 -10.16 -0.33
C LEU A 79 -13.09 -9.34 0.17
N GLU A 80 -13.33 -9.31 1.47
CA GLU A 80 -14.42 -8.52 2.07
C GLU A 80 -14.16 -7.03 1.90
N LYS A 81 -12.94 -6.60 2.21
CA LYS A 81 -12.51 -5.21 2.03
C LYS A 81 -12.59 -4.76 0.58
N LEU A 82 -12.15 -5.60 -0.37
CA LEU A 82 -12.25 -5.29 -1.80
C LEU A 82 -13.70 -5.25 -2.30
N ARG A 83 -14.56 -6.13 -1.81
CA ARG A 83 -16.00 -6.11 -2.14
C ARG A 83 -16.69 -4.86 -1.59
N ALA A 84 -16.36 -4.44 -0.37
CA ALA A 84 -16.85 -3.20 0.21
C ALA A 84 -16.35 -1.98 -0.61
N GLU A 85 -15.05 -1.94 -0.95
CA GLU A 85 -14.48 -0.89 -1.81
C GLU A 85 -15.13 -0.87 -3.21
N LEU A 86 -15.45 -2.02 -3.77
CA LEU A 86 -16.15 -2.15 -5.05
C LEU A 86 -17.56 -1.54 -4.96
N ALA A 87 -18.33 -1.90 -3.95
CA ALA A 87 -19.69 -1.41 -3.75
C ALA A 87 -19.71 0.12 -3.59
N GLU A 88 -18.77 0.69 -2.82
CA GLU A 88 -18.62 2.14 -2.69
C GLU A 88 -18.26 2.81 -4.02
N ALA A 89 -17.29 2.25 -4.75
CA ALA A 89 -16.87 2.77 -6.04
C ALA A 89 -18.00 2.72 -7.08
N GLU A 90 -18.80 1.66 -7.10
CA GLU A 90 -19.97 1.51 -7.97
C GLU A 90 -21.08 2.49 -7.64
N ALA A 91 -21.39 2.66 -6.35
CA ALA A 91 -22.37 3.64 -5.88
C ALA A 91 -21.96 5.07 -6.29
N ARG A 92 -20.68 5.44 -6.01
CA ARG A 92 -20.13 6.74 -6.40
C ARG A 92 -20.15 6.94 -7.92
N HIS A 93 -19.82 5.93 -8.70
CA HIS A 93 -19.91 5.98 -10.16
C HIS A 93 -21.34 6.16 -10.66
N GLY A 94 -22.32 5.51 -10.03
CA GLY A 94 -23.74 5.67 -10.27
C GLY A 94 -24.19 7.12 -10.04
N HIS A 95 -23.81 7.70 -8.90
CA HIS A 95 -24.07 9.10 -8.60
C HIS A 95 -23.45 10.06 -9.63
N MET A 96 -22.22 9.80 -10.07
CA MET A 96 -21.58 10.60 -11.14
C MET A 96 -22.36 10.57 -12.45
N LYS A 97 -22.83 9.39 -12.88
CA LYS A 97 -23.63 9.25 -14.10
C LYS A 97 -24.98 9.98 -13.98
N ALA A 98 -25.69 9.76 -12.88
CA ALA A 98 -26.98 10.41 -12.62
C ALA A 98 -26.80 11.93 -12.54
N GLY A 99 -25.81 12.39 -11.80
CA GLY A 99 -25.49 13.81 -11.68
C GLY A 99 -25.14 14.46 -13.01
N ASN A 100 -24.32 13.83 -13.84
CA ASN A 100 -24.00 14.34 -15.18
C ASN A 100 -25.23 14.42 -16.09
N ALA A 101 -26.18 13.51 -15.97
CA ALA A 101 -27.43 13.58 -16.71
C ALA A 101 -28.28 14.79 -16.26
N ILE A 102 -28.37 15.04 -14.95
CA ILE A 102 -29.08 16.19 -14.37
C ILE A 102 -28.40 17.51 -14.79
N ILE A 103 -27.07 17.58 -14.72
CA ILE A 103 -26.29 18.77 -15.11
C ILE A 103 -26.48 19.09 -16.60
N ARG A 104 -26.47 18.09 -17.45
CA ARG A 104 -26.75 18.29 -18.90
C ARG A 104 -28.12 18.87 -19.15
N LYS A 105 -29.12 18.49 -18.34
CA LYS A 105 -30.51 18.94 -18.52
C LYS A 105 -30.73 20.34 -17.94
N HIS A 106 -30.14 20.68 -16.81
CA HIS A 106 -30.47 21.86 -16.00
C HIS A 106 -29.35 22.90 -15.89
N GLY A 107 -28.13 22.60 -16.38
CA GLY A 107 -26.97 23.50 -16.31
C GLY A 107 -26.66 23.96 -14.87
N MET A 108 -26.45 25.23 -14.66
CA MET A 108 -26.19 25.82 -13.33
C MET A 108 -27.36 25.69 -12.34
N ALA A 109 -28.61 25.57 -12.84
CA ALA A 109 -29.81 25.35 -12.01
C ALA A 109 -29.93 23.89 -11.49
N SER A 110 -28.92 23.03 -11.72
CA SER A 110 -28.97 21.60 -11.37
C SER A 110 -28.96 21.33 -9.87
N ARG A 111 -28.44 22.23 -9.04
CA ARG A 111 -28.19 21.98 -7.62
C ARG A 111 -29.38 21.41 -6.84
N PRO A 112 -30.59 21.98 -6.91
CA PRO A 112 -31.74 21.41 -6.23
C PRO A 112 -32.11 20.01 -6.74
N HIS A 113 -31.95 19.77 -8.03
CA HIS A 113 -32.24 18.48 -8.65
C HIS A 113 -31.19 17.41 -8.24
N LEU A 114 -29.92 17.79 -8.06
CA LEU A 114 -28.87 16.90 -7.57
C LEU A 114 -29.13 16.49 -6.10
N VAL A 115 -29.55 17.46 -5.27
CA VAL A 115 -29.93 17.16 -3.88
C VAL A 115 -31.16 16.25 -3.82
N ALA A 116 -32.17 16.52 -4.62
CA ALA A 116 -33.38 15.68 -4.71
C ALA A 116 -33.08 14.25 -5.21
N ALA A 117 -32.03 14.07 -6.04
CA ALA A 117 -31.56 12.77 -6.52
C ALA A 117 -30.65 12.04 -5.51
N GLY A 118 -30.44 12.60 -4.32
CA GLY A 118 -29.60 11.99 -3.28
C GLY A 118 -28.10 11.98 -3.58
N ILE A 119 -27.63 12.89 -4.45
CA ILE A 119 -26.18 13.02 -4.72
C ILE A 119 -25.50 13.60 -3.48
N PRO A 120 -24.39 13.02 -2.98
CA PRO A 120 -23.66 13.51 -1.81
C PRO A 120 -23.19 14.96 -1.96
N ALA A 121 -23.25 15.73 -0.87
CA ALA A 121 -22.97 17.17 -0.86
C ALA A 121 -21.54 17.52 -1.30
N ASP A 122 -20.56 16.70 -0.92
CA ASP A 122 -19.15 16.81 -1.33
C ASP A 122 -18.99 16.63 -2.85
N MET A 123 -19.73 15.69 -3.43
CA MET A 123 -19.78 15.50 -4.87
C MET A 123 -20.44 16.67 -5.57
N ILE A 124 -21.57 17.19 -5.05
CA ILE A 124 -22.25 18.36 -5.63
C ILE A 124 -21.28 19.56 -5.66
N ALA A 125 -20.54 19.79 -4.56
CA ALA A 125 -19.57 20.88 -4.50
C ALA A 125 -18.50 20.75 -5.59
N SER A 126 -17.97 19.54 -5.82
CA SER A 126 -16.94 19.31 -6.84
C SER A 126 -17.47 19.33 -8.29
N GLY A 127 -18.69 18.87 -8.53
CA GLY A 127 -19.29 18.80 -9.86
C GLY A 127 -19.90 20.09 -10.36
N MET A 128 -20.22 21.02 -9.45
CA MET A 128 -20.83 22.31 -9.75
C MET A 128 -19.83 23.47 -9.90
N VAL A 129 -18.53 23.17 -9.98
CA VAL A 129 -17.50 24.17 -10.29
C VAL A 129 -17.67 24.64 -11.73
N GLU A 130 -17.69 25.97 -11.93
CA GLU A 130 -17.82 26.56 -13.25
C GLU A 130 -16.59 26.32 -14.14
N PHE A 131 -16.81 26.03 -15.41
CA PHE A 131 -15.76 25.88 -16.39
C PHE A 131 -15.48 27.23 -17.10
N GLY A 132 -14.46 27.93 -16.62
CA GLY A 132 -14.02 29.20 -17.21
C GLY A 132 -15.14 30.23 -17.35
N SER A 133 -15.16 30.98 -18.44
CA SER A 133 -16.18 32.00 -18.75
C SER A 133 -17.47 31.44 -19.38
N SER A 134 -17.61 30.11 -19.51
CA SER A 134 -18.77 29.51 -20.21
C SER A 134 -20.04 29.46 -19.38
N GLY A 135 -19.96 29.72 -18.06
CA GLY A 135 -21.07 29.58 -17.14
C GLY A 135 -21.70 28.20 -17.03
N ARG A 136 -20.95 27.15 -17.50
CA ARG A 136 -21.38 25.75 -17.39
C ARG A 136 -20.64 25.05 -16.25
N PRO A 137 -21.32 24.18 -15.48
CA PRO A 137 -20.65 23.36 -14.48
C PRO A 137 -19.77 22.30 -15.12
N TYR A 138 -18.67 21.95 -14.47
CA TYR A 138 -17.71 20.91 -14.93
C TYR A 138 -18.36 19.53 -15.07
N GLY A 139 -19.33 19.23 -14.22
CA GLY A 139 -19.85 17.89 -14.06
C GLY A 139 -18.86 16.95 -13.37
N PHE A 140 -19.17 15.67 -13.39
CA PHE A 140 -18.37 14.64 -12.73
C PHE A 140 -17.52 13.88 -13.76
N PHE A 141 -16.23 13.74 -13.48
CA PHE A 141 -15.33 12.99 -14.36
C PHE A 141 -15.39 11.48 -14.09
N ALA A 142 -16.28 10.78 -14.75
CA ALA A 142 -16.58 9.38 -14.50
C ALA A 142 -15.55 8.38 -15.11
N GLY A 143 -14.64 8.81 -15.99
CA GLY A 143 -13.70 7.91 -16.69
C GLY A 143 -12.75 7.15 -15.78
N ASN A 144 -12.10 7.85 -14.86
CA ASN A 144 -11.18 7.23 -13.88
C ASN A 144 -11.91 6.31 -12.89
N SER A 145 -13.16 6.62 -12.56
CA SER A 145 -14.01 5.82 -11.67
C SER A 145 -14.29 4.44 -12.27
N ASN A 146 -14.64 4.37 -13.55
CA ASN A 146 -14.87 3.08 -14.24
C ASN A 146 -13.59 2.23 -14.30
N ALA A 147 -12.44 2.84 -14.59
CA ALA A 147 -11.14 2.14 -14.61
C ALA A 147 -10.77 1.58 -13.22
N ARG A 148 -11.12 2.29 -12.12
CA ARG A 148 -10.96 1.81 -10.75
C ARG A 148 -11.83 0.58 -10.50
N ILE A 149 -13.12 0.62 -10.84
CA ILE A 149 -14.05 -0.50 -10.70
C ILE A 149 -13.54 -1.75 -11.43
N VAL A 150 -13.11 -1.60 -12.67
CA VAL A 150 -12.56 -2.72 -13.47
C VAL A 150 -11.32 -3.32 -12.81
N ARG A 151 -10.42 -2.48 -12.26
CA ARG A 151 -9.22 -2.96 -11.54
C ARG A 151 -9.58 -3.72 -10.27
N ILE A 152 -10.53 -3.22 -9.47
CA ILE A 152 -10.97 -3.89 -8.25
C ILE A 152 -11.61 -5.24 -8.59
N ARG A 153 -12.51 -5.30 -9.57
CA ARG A 153 -13.13 -6.56 -10.03
C ARG A 153 -12.11 -7.59 -10.50
N LYS A 154 -11.11 -7.18 -11.30
CA LYS A 154 -10.02 -8.08 -11.73
C LYS A 154 -9.23 -8.61 -10.55
N ARG A 155 -8.98 -7.77 -9.53
CA ARG A 155 -8.25 -8.17 -8.33
C ARG A 155 -9.04 -9.15 -7.47
N ILE A 156 -10.35 -8.94 -7.31
CA ILE A 156 -11.24 -9.88 -6.62
C ILE A 156 -11.20 -11.24 -7.32
N ALA A 157 -11.41 -11.28 -8.63
CA ALA A 157 -11.38 -12.53 -9.41
C ALA A 157 -10.04 -13.27 -9.28
N ALA A 158 -8.91 -12.54 -9.32
CA ALA A 158 -7.60 -13.15 -9.13
C ALA A 158 -7.41 -13.76 -7.73
N LEU A 159 -7.88 -13.07 -6.68
CA LEU A 159 -7.80 -13.58 -5.31
C LEU A 159 -8.74 -14.78 -5.08
N GLU A 160 -9.92 -14.78 -5.68
CA GLU A 160 -10.84 -15.91 -5.63
C GLU A 160 -10.26 -17.14 -6.34
N ALA A 161 -9.64 -16.98 -7.49
CA ALA A 161 -8.95 -18.04 -8.21
C ALA A 161 -7.77 -18.62 -7.39
N MET A 162 -6.94 -17.76 -6.79
CA MET A 162 -5.84 -18.18 -5.92
C MET A 162 -6.33 -18.95 -4.68
N LYS A 163 -7.43 -18.51 -4.06
CA LYS A 163 -8.02 -19.21 -2.91
C LYS A 163 -8.59 -20.56 -3.31
N ALA A 164 -9.24 -20.65 -4.47
CA ALA A 164 -9.78 -21.93 -5.00
C ALA A 164 -8.65 -22.92 -5.32
N GLU A 165 -7.58 -22.47 -5.97
CA GLU A 165 -6.39 -23.28 -6.27
C GLU A 165 -5.73 -23.81 -4.98
N ARG A 166 -5.52 -22.93 -4.01
CA ARG A 166 -4.96 -23.32 -2.71
C ARG A 166 -5.83 -24.37 -2.01
N LYS A 167 -7.14 -24.17 -1.99
CA LYS A 167 -8.06 -25.16 -1.42
C LYS A 167 -7.96 -26.51 -2.13
N ALA A 168 -7.92 -26.53 -3.46
CA ALA A 168 -7.77 -27.77 -4.23
C ALA A 168 -6.45 -28.50 -3.92
N LEU A 169 -5.35 -27.75 -3.70
CA LEU A 169 -4.07 -28.31 -3.28
C LEU A 169 -4.13 -28.88 -1.86
N ASP A 170 -4.78 -28.18 -0.93
CA ASP A 170 -4.95 -28.63 0.45
C ASP A 170 -5.82 -29.90 0.50
N ASP A 171 -6.92 -29.95 -0.26
CA ASP A 171 -7.80 -31.12 -0.38
C ASP A 171 -7.03 -32.32 -0.97
N ARG A 172 -6.21 -32.10 -2.01
CA ARG A 172 -5.38 -33.16 -2.61
C ARG A 172 -4.30 -33.65 -1.64
N ARG A 173 -3.69 -32.75 -0.88
CA ARG A 173 -2.73 -33.12 0.17
C ARG A 173 -3.38 -34.01 1.24
N ALA A 174 -4.55 -33.62 1.73
CA ALA A 174 -5.29 -34.39 2.70
C ALA A 174 -5.68 -35.80 2.19
N GLN A 175 -5.98 -35.91 0.87
CA GLN A 175 -6.25 -37.20 0.25
C GLN A 175 -4.98 -38.07 0.19
N LEU A 176 -3.85 -37.51 -0.22
CA LEU A 176 -2.57 -38.25 -0.25
C LEU A 176 -2.12 -38.70 1.14
N GLU A 177 -2.32 -37.89 2.17
CA GLU A 177 -2.02 -38.28 3.55
C GLU A 177 -2.88 -39.50 4.00
N LYS A 178 -4.16 -39.57 3.61
CA LYS A 178 -4.99 -40.72 3.84
C LYS A 178 -4.51 -41.97 3.08
N ASP A 179 -4.21 -41.82 1.80
CA ASP A 179 -3.75 -42.92 0.95
C ASP A 179 -2.43 -43.50 1.50
N ILE A 180 -1.51 -42.68 2.00
CA ILE A 180 -0.26 -43.10 2.66
C ILE A 180 -0.60 -43.91 3.94
N THR A 181 -1.46 -43.40 4.80
CA THR A 181 -1.83 -44.04 6.05
C THR A 181 -2.47 -45.42 5.79
N GLU A 182 -3.34 -45.52 4.78
CA GLU A 182 -3.95 -46.80 4.37
C GLU A 182 -2.90 -47.77 3.80
N ALA A 183 -1.92 -47.29 3.04
CA ALA A 183 -0.84 -48.11 2.51
C ALA A 183 0.06 -48.65 3.64
N GLU A 184 0.41 -47.85 4.62
CA GLU A 184 1.20 -48.22 5.79
C GLU A 184 0.45 -49.28 6.64
N GLN A 185 -0.87 -49.13 6.82
CA GLN A 185 -1.69 -50.15 7.52
C GLN A 185 -1.70 -51.47 6.78
N ARG A 186 -1.90 -51.47 5.46
CA ARG A 186 -1.86 -52.71 4.65
C ARG A 186 -0.50 -53.42 4.72
N GLU A 187 0.60 -52.62 4.68
CA GLU A 187 1.95 -53.19 4.82
C GLU A 187 2.14 -53.83 6.20
N ALA A 188 1.72 -53.16 7.27
CA ALA A 188 1.75 -53.70 8.63
C ALA A 188 0.94 -55.01 8.80
N ASP A 189 -0.24 -55.10 8.16
CA ASP A 189 -1.07 -56.29 8.18
C ASP A 189 -0.41 -57.45 7.41
N ILE A 190 0.22 -57.19 6.27
CA ILE A 190 1.00 -58.20 5.51
C ILE A 190 2.17 -58.75 6.34
N VAL A 191 2.87 -57.90 7.06
CA VAL A 191 3.97 -58.34 7.94
C VAL A 191 3.47 -59.21 9.08
N ARG A 192 2.30 -58.87 9.70
CA ARG A 192 1.68 -59.65 10.76
C ARG A 192 1.20 -61.06 10.30
N THR A 193 0.73 -61.17 9.06
CA THR A 193 0.22 -62.44 8.52
C THR A 193 1.32 -63.38 8.06
N ARG A 194 2.59 -62.92 7.95
CA ARG A 194 3.75 -63.75 7.57
C ARG A 194 4.50 -64.37 8.75
N HIS A 195 4.09 -64.02 9.97
CA HIS A 195 4.61 -64.62 11.21
C HIS A 195 3.52 -65.46 11.89
#